data_86b850d795d454133626466f6f821de8
#
_entry.id   86b850d795d454133626466f6f821de8
#
_cell.length_a   1.000
_cell.length_b   1.000
_cell.length_c   1.000
_cell.angle_alpha   90.00
_cell.angle_beta   90.00
_cell.angle_gamma   90.00
#
_symmetry.space_group_name_H-M   'P 1'
#
loop_
_entity.id
_entity.type
_entity.pdbx_description
1 polymer ?
#
loop_
_entity_poly.entity_id
_entity_poly.type
_entity_poly.pdbx_seq_one_letter_code
_entity_poly.pdbx_strand_id
1 'polypeptide(L)'
;VRTPPGTRALAAVALASALLAGCAGETAPAASRAGSGQEATRSAKNATHTAQPYRRWGLSDPLPVPPPPPARRLPHRPGGPPPVVHRVPTRDRVVFLTYDDGAEKDPRFVDMVRELRLPVSMFLTDSVVGPGYGHFARLRSVGASIQNHTLDHAALRGLPYAGQRAEICGQQHKLRARFGIRPRLFRPPYGVHDATTLRAAADCGVTAVVLWRAAMEGDGGLTYAKGPARLRPGDIVSVPSGEPAGLSLRERTTRLLREIQKRGLTVGRLEDYV
;
A
#
# COMPACT_ATOMS: atom_id res chain seq x y z
N VAL A 1 32.34 -44.70 16.87
CA VAL A 1 31.73 -45.49 17.93
C VAL A 1 30.23 -45.26 17.90
N ARG A 2 29.52 -46.24 17.36
CA ARG A 2 28.20 -46.79 17.70
C ARG A 2 27.11 -45.90 18.27
N THR A 3 26.03 -45.76 17.48
CA THR A 3 24.62 -45.66 17.92
C THR A 3 24.21 -46.91 18.71
N PRO A 4 23.12 -46.92 19.50
CA PRO A 4 21.88 -47.48 19.02
C PRO A 4 20.58 -46.81 19.57
N PRO A 5 19.42 -47.46 19.24
CA PRO A 5 18.14 -46.78 19.03
C PRO A 5 17.09 -47.18 20.09
N GLY A 6 15.92 -46.63 19.94
CA GLY A 6 14.68 -47.09 20.62
C GLY A 6 13.80 -45.93 21.08
N THR A 7 12.50 -45.94 21.06
CA THR A 7 11.44 -46.88 20.76
C THR A 7 10.15 -46.14 20.57
N ARG A 8 9.30 -46.68 19.74
CA ARG A 8 7.90 -46.25 19.48
C ARG A 8 7.01 -46.43 20.73
N ALA A 9 6.05 -45.56 20.92
CA ALA A 9 4.81 -45.93 21.60
C ALA A 9 3.60 -45.27 20.90
N LEU A 10 2.81 -46.13 20.29
CA LEU A 10 1.43 -45.92 19.84
C LEU A 10 0.50 -46.05 21.07
N ALA A 11 -0.47 -45.16 21.19
CA ALA A 11 -1.66 -45.42 21.98
C ALA A 11 -2.86 -44.86 21.26
N ALA A 12 -3.68 -45.78 20.74
CA ALA A 12 -5.04 -45.58 20.28
C ALA A 12 -6.01 -46.11 21.38
N VAL A 13 -7.07 -45.39 21.66
CA VAL A 13 -8.32 -45.91 22.32
C VAL A 13 -9.34 -44.80 22.08
N ALA A 14 -10.40 -44.98 21.42
CA ALA A 14 -11.58 -45.81 21.32
C ALA A 14 -12.86 -44.98 21.63
N LEU A 15 -13.81 -45.18 20.74
CA LEU A 15 -15.19 -44.67 20.69
C LEU A 15 -16.01 -44.92 21.98
N ALA A 16 -16.97 -44.03 22.25
CA ALA A 16 -18.23 -44.44 22.86
C ALA A 16 -19.39 -43.57 22.35
N SER A 17 -20.28 -44.22 21.64
CA SER A 17 -21.58 -43.71 21.20
C SER A 17 -22.59 -43.91 22.35
N ALA A 18 -23.50 -42.94 22.54
CA ALA A 18 -24.75 -43.20 23.25
C ALA A 18 -25.90 -42.43 22.59
N LEU A 19 -26.76 -43.18 21.94
CA LEU A 19 -28.11 -42.81 21.51
C LEU A 19 -29.07 -42.93 22.71
N LEU A 20 -29.95 -41.96 22.92
CA LEU A 20 -31.26 -42.20 23.55
C LEU A 20 -32.29 -41.23 23.00
N ALA A 21 -33.31 -41.79 22.42
CA ALA A 21 -34.51 -41.16 21.93
C ALA A 21 -35.52 -40.96 23.11
N GLY A 22 -36.35 -39.93 23.00
CA GLY A 22 -37.49 -39.71 23.87
C GLY A 22 -38.48 -38.73 23.23
N CYS A 23 -39.62 -39.25 22.77
CA CYS A 23 -40.78 -38.52 22.24
C CYS A 23 -41.71 -38.02 23.34
N ALA A 24 -42.52 -37.04 22.99
CA ALA A 24 -43.87 -36.64 23.43
C ALA A 24 -43.85 -35.16 23.87
N GLY A 25 -44.56 -34.24 23.27
CA GLY A 25 -45.95 -34.15 22.95
C GLY A 25 -46.54 -33.01 23.76
N GLU A 26 -47.25 -32.12 23.10
CA GLU A 26 -48.39 -31.32 23.58
C GLU A 26 -48.32 -29.78 23.50
N THR A 27 -49.20 -29.34 22.62
CA THR A 27 -50.10 -28.17 22.64
C THR A 27 -49.54 -26.76 22.80
N ALA A 28 -49.80 -26.01 21.73
CA ALA A 28 -49.82 -24.55 21.70
C ALA A 28 -51.00 -23.94 22.46
N PRO A 29 -50.91 -22.66 22.85
CA PRO A 29 -51.92 -21.75 22.38
C PRO A 29 -51.33 -20.50 21.68
N ALA A 30 -52.08 -20.03 20.70
CA ALA A 30 -51.87 -18.81 19.96
C ALA A 30 -52.02 -17.58 20.84
N ALA A 31 -51.02 -16.64 20.71
CA ALA A 31 -51.24 -15.27 21.14
C ALA A 31 -50.39 -14.29 20.30
N SER A 32 -51.12 -13.49 19.55
CA SER A 32 -50.84 -12.09 19.15
C SER A 32 -49.51 -11.75 18.44
N ARG A 33 -49.61 -11.71 17.10
CA ARG A 33 -48.78 -10.87 16.23
C ARG A 33 -49.11 -9.40 16.47
N ALA A 34 -48.25 -8.67 17.17
CA ALA A 34 -48.10 -7.21 17.05
C ALA A 34 -46.77 -6.84 17.69
N GLY A 35 -45.71 -6.67 16.88
CA GLY A 35 -44.41 -6.20 17.37
C GLY A 35 -43.26 -6.29 16.39
N SER A 36 -43.43 -6.95 15.24
CA SER A 36 -42.30 -7.20 14.32
C SER A 36 -41.95 -6.05 13.32
N GLY A 37 -42.76 -5.01 13.26
CA GLY A 37 -42.57 -3.91 12.31
C GLY A 37 -41.61 -2.80 12.80
N GLN A 38 -41.50 -2.61 14.11
CA GLN A 38 -40.67 -1.53 14.67
C GLN A 38 -39.22 -1.95 14.92
N GLU A 39 -38.98 -3.22 15.20
CA GLU A 39 -37.61 -3.73 15.38
C GLU A 39 -36.87 -3.90 14.07
N ALA A 40 -37.56 -4.35 13.01
CA ALA A 40 -36.99 -4.41 11.67
C ALA A 40 -36.66 -3.01 11.11
N THR A 41 -37.49 -1.99 11.40
CA THR A 41 -37.25 -0.62 10.97
C THR A 41 -36.16 0.09 11.81
N ARG A 42 -36.02 -0.26 13.09
CA ARG A 42 -34.88 0.18 13.92
C ARG A 42 -33.58 -0.49 13.52
N SER A 43 -33.60 -1.80 13.22
CA SER A 43 -32.43 -2.53 12.75
C SER A 43 -31.98 -2.03 11.37
N ALA A 44 -32.90 -1.74 10.46
CA ALA A 44 -32.57 -1.12 9.16
C ALA A 44 -32.06 0.33 9.30
N LYS A 45 -32.59 1.12 10.23
CA LYS A 45 -32.08 2.47 10.53
C LYS A 45 -30.72 2.46 11.24
N ASN A 46 -30.45 1.44 12.09
CA ASN A 46 -29.14 1.24 12.69
C ASN A 46 -28.11 0.65 11.69
N ALA A 47 -28.53 -0.11 10.70
CA ALA A 47 -27.66 -0.59 9.62
C ALA A 47 -27.27 0.53 8.63
N THR A 48 -28.02 1.62 8.55
CA THR A 48 -27.66 2.81 7.73
C THR A 48 -26.75 3.80 8.47
N HIS A 49 -26.48 3.63 9.75
CA HIS A 49 -25.35 4.24 10.46
C HIS A 49 -24.07 3.43 10.34
N THR A 50 -23.92 2.64 9.28
CA THR A 50 -22.63 2.01 8.92
C THR A 50 -21.63 3.15 8.81
N ALA A 51 -20.67 3.15 9.73
CA ALA A 51 -19.61 4.12 9.83
C ALA A 51 -19.12 4.52 8.42
N GLN A 52 -19.29 5.78 8.05
CA GLN A 52 -18.77 6.30 6.78
C GLN A 52 -17.27 6.49 6.96
N PRO A 53 -16.43 5.52 6.56
CA PRO A 53 -15.00 5.48 6.94
C PRO A 53 -14.29 6.77 6.53
N TYR A 54 -14.69 7.35 5.40
CA TYR A 54 -14.09 8.58 4.89
C TYR A 54 -14.23 9.77 5.86
N ARG A 55 -15.34 9.88 6.61
CA ARG A 55 -15.55 10.96 7.61
C ARG A 55 -14.60 10.85 8.79
N ARG A 56 -14.32 9.62 9.26
CA ARG A 56 -13.30 9.36 10.28
C ARG A 56 -11.94 9.93 9.90
N TRP A 57 -11.63 9.91 8.61
CA TRP A 57 -10.39 10.41 8.03
C TRP A 57 -10.49 11.87 7.55
N GLY A 58 -11.55 12.57 7.93
CA GLY A 58 -11.70 13.99 7.68
C GLY A 58 -12.05 14.35 6.23
N LEU A 59 -12.61 13.41 5.47
CA LEU A 59 -13.14 13.68 4.14
C LEU A 59 -14.65 13.98 4.21
N SER A 60 -15.14 14.88 3.35
CA SER A 60 -16.57 15.21 3.24
C SER A 60 -17.35 14.11 2.53
N ASP A 61 -16.71 13.47 1.55
CA ASP A 61 -17.32 12.51 0.64
C ASP A 61 -16.41 11.28 0.48
N PRO A 62 -16.92 10.12 0.03
CA PRO A 62 -16.08 8.99 -0.35
C PRO A 62 -15.19 9.36 -1.54
N LEU A 63 -14.03 8.73 -1.63
CA LEU A 63 -13.18 8.87 -2.82
C LEU A 63 -13.89 8.22 -4.02
N PRO A 64 -13.90 8.88 -5.19
CA PRO A 64 -14.42 8.27 -6.40
C PRO A 64 -13.68 6.97 -6.73
N VAL A 65 -14.41 5.98 -7.22
CA VAL A 65 -13.80 4.73 -7.70
C VAL A 65 -12.88 5.05 -8.88
N PRO A 66 -11.62 4.58 -8.87
CA PRO A 66 -10.73 4.78 -10.00
C PRO A 66 -11.27 4.06 -11.24
N PRO A 67 -11.00 4.58 -12.46
CA PRO A 67 -11.33 3.88 -13.70
C PRO A 67 -10.59 2.54 -13.76
N PRO A 68 -11.06 1.60 -14.60
CA PRO A 68 -10.34 0.36 -14.86
C PRO A 68 -8.89 0.65 -15.31
N PRO A 69 -7.93 -0.21 -14.92
CA PRO A 69 -6.55 -0.05 -15.36
C PRO A 69 -6.45 -0.05 -16.90
N PRO A 70 -5.48 0.68 -17.49
CA PRO A 70 -5.27 0.66 -18.91
C PRO A 70 -4.87 -0.74 -19.39
N ALA A 71 -5.31 -1.11 -20.60
CA ALA A 71 -4.99 -2.41 -21.19
C ALA A 71 -3.47 -2.64 -21.36
N ARG A 72 -2.68 -1.58 -21.42
CA ARG A 72 -1.23 -1.62 -21.56
C ARG A 72 -0.58 -0.62 -20.59
N ARG A 73 0.42 -1.11 -19.87
CA ARG A 73 1.33 -0.27 -19.07
C ARG A 73 2.29 0.52 -19.96
N LEU A 74 3.02 1.46 -19.38
CA LEU A 74 4.11 2.13 -20.09
C LEU A 74 5.09 1.08 -20.66
N PRO A 75 5.50 1.24 -21.94
CA PRO A 75 6.38 0.28 -22.56
C PRO A 75 7.75 0.28 -21.88
N HIS A 76 8.20 -0.91 -21.53
CA HIS A 76 9.57 -1.19 -21.10
C HIS A 76 10.26 -1.99 -22.21
N ARG A 77 11.45 -1.56 -22.60
CA ARG A 77 12.28 -2.29 -23.58
C ARG A 77 13.13 -3.33 -22.84
N PRO A 78 12.93 -4.63 -23.05
CA PRO A 78 13.81 -5.65 -22.48
C PRO A 78 15.29 -5.37 -22.87
N GLY A 79 16.20 -5.41 -21.89
CA GLY A 79 17.62 -5.16 -22.10
C GLY A 79 18.02 -3.68 -22.27
N GLY A 80 17.06 -2.76 -22.31
CA GLY A 80 17.30 -1.32 -22.31
C GLY A 80 17.18 -0.68 -20.92
N PRO A 81 17.60 0.59 -20.78
CA PRO A 81 17.41 1.33 -19.55
C PRO A 81 15.91 1.51 -19.26
N PRO A 82 15.49 1.42 -17.98
CA PRO A 82 14.11 1.65 -17.61
C PRO A 82 13.71 3.10 -17.89
N PRO A 83 12.46 3.36 -18.32
CA PRO A 83 11.96 4.72 -18.49
C PRO A 83 11.93 5.46 -17.15
N VAL A 84 12.22 6.77 -17.19
CA VAL A 84 12.10 7.68 -16.04
C VAL A 84 10.76 8.38 -16.11
N VAL A 85 9.92 8.18 -15.10
CA VAL A 85 8.52 8.61 -15.09
C VAL A 85 8.29 9.63 -13.98
N HIS A 86 8.00 10.87 -14.33
CA HIS A 86 7.59 11.92 -13.38
C HIS A 86 6.07 12.05 -13.27
N ARG A 87 5.38 11.65 -14.32
CA ARG A 87 3.94 11.70 -14.49
C ARG A 87 3.52 10.61 -15.47
N VAL A 88 2.45 9.91 -15.18
CA VAL A 88 1.89 8.92 -16.10
C VAL A 88 1.16 9.64 -17.23
N PRO A 89 1.43 9.32 -18.51
CA PRO A 89 0.71 9.89 -19.65
C PRO A 89 -0.67 9.25 -19.79
N THR A 90 -1.63 9.71 -18.97
CA THR A 90 -3.03 9.25 -19.02
C THR A 90 -4.00 10.43 -19.08
N ARG A 91 -5.18 10.19 -19.63
CA ARG A 91 -6.35 11.09 -19.56
C ARG A 91 -7.29 10.74 -18.42
N ASP A 92 -7.09 9.58 -17.79
CA ASP A 92 -7.87 9.14 -16.64
C ASP A 92 -7.71 10.15 -15.50
N ARG A 93 -8.81 10.44 -14.83
CA ARG A 93 -8.83 11.41 -13.72
C ARG A 93 -8.22 10.85 -12.44
N VAL A 94 -7.03 10.26 -12.54
CA VAL A 94 -6.28 9.62 -11.45
C VAL A 94 -4.98 10.35 -11.14
N VAL A 95 -4.58 10.28 -9.88
CA VAL A 95 -3.24 10.61 -9.39
C VAL A 95 -2.71 9.42 -8.59
N PHE A 96 -1.41 9.38 -8.38
CA PHE A 96 -0.74 8.25 -7.73
C PHE A 96 -0.05 8.71 -6.45
N LEU A 97 -0.40 8.09 -5.32
CA LEU A 97 0.19 8.39 -4.03
C LEU A 97 1.40 7.49 -3.80
N THR A 98 2.54 8.12 -3.59
CA THR A 98 3.80 7.43 -3.33
C THR A 98 4.44 7.97 -2.06
N TYR A 99 4.97 7.06 -1.23
CA TYR A 99 5.56 7.36 0.06
C TYR A 99 6.98 6.83 0.08
N ASP A 100 7.92 7.64 0.55
CA ASP A 100 9.34 7.33 0.51
C ASP A 100 9.88 6.92 1.89
N ASP A 101 11.06 6.30 1.90
CA ASP A 101 11.90 5.91 3.04
C ASP A 101 11.32 4.84 3.97
N GLY A 102 10.12 5.06 4.52
CA GLY A 102 9.51 4.19 5.51
C GLY A 102 9.89 4.55 6.95
N ALA A 103 10.22 5.81 7.24
CA ALA A 103 10.55 6.25 8.59
C ALA A 103 9.33 6.22 9.52
N GLU A 104 8.20 6.72 9.08
CA GLU A 104 6.98 6.80 9.88
C GLU A 104 6.21 5.48 9.87
N LYS A 105 5.84 4.98 11.05
CA LYS A 105 5.22 3.66 11.27
C LYS A 105 3.93 3.78 12.12
N ASP A 106 3.10 4.81 11.88
CA ASP A 106 1.81 4.98 12.58
C ASP A 106 0.84 3.83 12.20
N PRO A 107 0.40 2.99 13.16
CA PRO A 107 -0.54 1.90 12.88
C PRO A 107 -1.88 2.42 12.35
N ARG A 108 -2.29 3.65 12.70
CA ARG A 108 -3.51 4.27 12.19
C ARG A 108 -3.42 4.60 10.70
N PHE A 109 -2.22 4.73 10.14
CA PHE A 109 -2.06 4.85 8.69
C PHE A 109 -2.44 3.55 7.97
N VAL A 110 -2.15 2.39 8.56
CA VAL A 110 -2.63 1.08 8.05
C VAL A 110 -4.17 1.03 8.04
N ASP A 111 -4.80 1.54 9.09
CA ASP A 111 -6.26 1.62 9.17
C ASP A 111 -6.83 2.55 8.09
N MET A 112 -6.23 3.72 7.87
CA MET A 112 -6.61 4.65 6.81
C MET A 112 -6.53 3.99 5.43
N VAL A 113 -5.41 3.33 5.11
CA VAL A 113 -5.21 2.63 3.83
C VAL A 113 -6.27 1.55 3.62
N ARG A 114 -6.57 0.77 4.66
CA ARG A 114 -7.58 -0.29 4.63
C ARG A 114 -8.99 0.27 4.43
N GLU A 115 -9.40 1.22 5.29
CA GLU A 115 -10.76 1.72 5.33
C GLU A 115 -11.12 2.56 4.10
N LEU A 116 -10.18 3.34 3.58
CA LEU A 116 -10.34 4.12 2.36
C LEU A 116 -9.97 3.34 1.10
N ARG A 117 -9.47 2.10 1.23
CA ARG A 117 -8.98 1.26 0.11
C ARG A 117 -7.98 1.99 -0.76
N LEU A 118 -7.04 2.71 -0.15
CA LEU A 118 -6.08 3.55 -0.86
C LEU A 118 -5.02 2.70 -1.58
N PRO A 119 -4.88 2.80 -2.90
CA PRO A 119 -3.81 2.15 -3.62
C PRO A 119 -2.52 2.99 -3.50
N VAL A 120 -1.75 2.76 -2.45
CA VAL A 120 -0.51 3.49 -2.17
C VAL A 120 0.73 2.68 -2.56
N SER A 121 1.77 3.35 -3.05
CA SER A 121 3.07 2.75 -3.35
C SER A 121 4.12 3.23 -2.35
N MET A 122 4.74 2.29 -1.62
CA MET A 122 5.73 2.54 -0.58
C MET A 122 7.12 2.25 -1.13
N PHE A 123 7.95 3.27 -1.36
CA PHE A 123 9.34 3.15 -1.77
C PHE A 123 10.22 3.07 -0.52
N LEU A 124 10.68 1.87 -0.18
CA LEU A 124 11.31 1.58 1.11
C LEU A 124 12.83 1.51 1.02
N THR A 125 13.48 2.10 2.01
CA THR A 125 14.93 2.04 2.27
C THR A 125 15.20 1.13 3.48
N ASP A 126 16.09 0.12 3.33
CA ASP A 126 16.36 -0.88 4.38
C ASP A 126 16.83 -0.25 5.69
N SER A 127 17.83 0.66 5.64
CA SER A 127 18.39 1.32 6.82
C SER A 127 17.36 2.17 7.58
N VAL A 128 16.37 2.74 6.90
CA VAL A 128 15.30 3.55 7.50
C VAL A 128 14.16 2.68 8.04
N VAL A 129 13.78 1.64 7.30
CA VAL A 129 12.75 0.68 7.74
C VAL A 129 13.18 -0.01 9.02
N GLY A 130 14.45 -0.42 9.11
CA GLY A 130 15.05 -1.05 10.28
C GLY A 130 14.23 -2.23 10.80
N PRO A 131 13.94 -2.30 12.11
CA PRO A 131 13.15 -3.39 12.69
C PRO A 131 11.65 -3.31 12.35
N GLY A 132 11.20 -2.23 11.67
CA GLY A 132 9.80 -1.95 11.37
C GLY A 132 9.18 -2.70 10.19
N TYR A 133 9.82 -3.70 9.61
CA TYR A 133 9.30 -4.47 8.48
C TYR A 133 7.88 -5.02 8.70
N GLY A 134 7.52 -5.39 9.94
CA GLY A 134 6.19 -5.86 10.29
C GLY A 134 5.09 -4.82 10.03
N HIS A 135 5.38 -3.51 10.15
CA HIS A 135 4.45 -2.44 9.80
C HIS A 135 4.13 -2.45 8.29
N PHE A 136 5.16 -2.57 7.45
CA PHE A 136 4.99 -2.60 5.99
C PHE A 136 4.39 -3.91 5.49
N ALA A 137 4.58 -5.02 6.20
CA ALA A 137 3.84 -6.26 5.93
C ALA A 137 2.33 -6.06 6.16
N ARG A 138 1.93 -5.35 7.22
CA ARG A 138 0.52 -4.98 7.45
C ARG A 138 -0.01 -4.01 6.40
N LEU A 139 0.75 -2.99 5.98
CA LEU A 139 0.36 -2.10 4.89
C LEU A 139 0.12 -2.89 3.60
N ARG A 140 1.02 -3.82 3.28
CA ARG A 140 0.88 -4.68 2.10
C ARG A 140 -0.37 -5.56 2.18
N SER A 141 -0.71 -6.12 3.34
CA SER A 141 -1.90 -6.96 3.52
C SER A 141 -3.22 -6.21 3.32
N VAL A 142 -3.20 -4.88 3.40
CA VAL A 142 -4.37 -4.02 3.14
C VAL A 142 -4.32 -3.34 1.77
N GLY A 143 -3.40 -3.74 0.88
CA GLY A 143 -3.39 -3.33 -0.51
C GLY A 143 -2.28 -2.35 -0.92
N ALA A 144 -1.42 -1.90 0.00
CA ALA A 144 -0.25 -1.11 -0.36
C ALA A 144 0.75 -1.94 -1.19
N SER A 145 1.42 -1.34 -2.14
CA SER A 145 2.54 -1.95 -2.85
C SER A 145 3.87 -1.54 -2.23
N ILE A 146 4.87 -2.42 -2.30
CA ILE A 146 6.21 -2.17 -1.79
C ILE A 146 7.18 -2.09 -2.97
N GLN A 147 7.95 -1.02 -3.02
CA GLN A 147 8.88 -0.69 -4.08
C GLN A 147 10.26 -0.36 -3.51
N ASN A 148 11.27 -0.23 -4.38
CA ASN A 148 12.67 -0.08 -4.01
C ASN A 148 13.09 1.40 -3.90
N HIS A 149 13.75 1.76 -2.78
CA HIS A 149 14.34 3.09 -2.56
C HIS A 149 15.80 3.03 -2.05
N THR A 150 16.56 2.00 -2.48
CA THR A 150 17.94 1.68 -2.08
C THR A 150 18.09 1.08 -0.68
N LEU A 151 19.28 0.56 -0.38
CA LEU A 151 19.62 0.01 0.95
C LEU A 151 19.76 1.11 2.00
N ASP A 152 20.61 2.12 1.72
CA ASP A 152 21.08 3.06 2.73
C ASP A 152 20.73 4.52 2.41
N HIS A 153 19.81 4.74 1.47
CA HIS A 153 19.40 6.07 1.02
C HIS A 153 20.56 6.91 0.47
N ALA A 154 21.56 6.27 -0.14
CA ALA A 154 22.73 6.94 -0.70
C ALA A 154 22.37 7.79 -1.92
N ALA A 155 22.97 8.97 -2.07
CA ALA A 155 22.94 9.74 -3.30
C ALA A 155 23.70 8.97 -4.39
N LEU A 156 22.99 8.41 -5.38
CA LEU A 156 23.58 7.48 -6.34
C LEU A 156 24.45 8.15 -7.40
N ARG A 157 24.07 9.35 -7.87
CA ARG A 157 24.81 10.07 -8.91
C ARG A 157 26.27 10.25 -8.50
N GLY A 158 27.16 9.85 -9.39
CA GLY A 158 28.62 9.95 -9.16
C GLY A 158 29.24 8.76 -8.42
N LEU A 159 28.44 7.86 -7.85
CA LEU A 159 28.97 6.59 -7.34
C LEU A 159 29.40 5.69 -8.50
N PRO A 160 30.48 4.87 -8.33
CA PRO A 160 30.81 3.84 -9.28
C PRO A 160 29.64 2.88 -9.50
N TYR A 161 29.57 2.28 -10.71
CA TYR A 161 28.51 1.31 -11.05
C TYR A 161 28.32 0.21 -10.00
N ALA A 162 29.41 -0.34 -9.46
CA ALA A 162 29.34 -1.39 -8.44
C ALA A 162 28.62 -0.91 -7.17
N GLY A 163 28.86 0.34 -6.73
CA GLY A 163 28.20 0.94 -5.59
C GLY A 163 26.71 1.17 -5.85
N GLN A 164 26.35 1.79 -7.00
CA GLN A 164 24.97 2.00 -7.37
C GLN A 164 24.20 0.67 -7.49
N ARG A 165 24.82 -0.35 -8.09
CA ARG A 165 24.23 -1.69 -8.21
C ARG A 165 24.07 -2.37 -6.84
N ALA A 166 25.03 -2.21 -5.93
CA ALA A 166 24.93 -2.74 -4.57
C ALA A 166 23.72 -2.15 -3.82
N GLU A 167 23.53 -0.84 -3.90
CA GLU A 167 22.40 -0.14 -3.30
C GLU A 167 21.03 -0.62 -3.83
N ILE A 168 20.91 -0.73 -5.16
CA ILE A 168 19.64 -1.08 -5.80
C ILE A 168 19.36 -2.58 -5.70
N CYS A 169 20.32 -3.46 -6.11
CA CYS A 169 20.14 -4.90 -6.06
C CYS A 169 20.10 -5.41 -4.62
N GLY A 170 20.87 -4.82 -3.72
CA GLY A 170 20.85 -5.17 -2.29
C GLY A 170 19.46 -4.99 -1.70
N GLN A 171 18.81 -3.85 -1.99
CA GLN A 171 17.44 -3.60 -1.55
C GLN A 171 16.44 -4.57 -2.22
N GLN A 172 16.60 -4.93 -3.50
CA GLN A 172 15.81 -5.99 -4.14
C GLN A 172 15.90 -7.31 -3.38
N HIS A 173 17.09 -7.70 -2.95
CA HIS A 173 17.31 -8.92 -2.18
C HIS A 173 16.66 -8.84 -0.79
N LYS A 174 16.77 -7.71 -0.11
CA LYS A 174 16.10 -7.48 1.19
C LYS A 174 14.58 -7.58 1.07
N LEU A 175 13.99 -6.86 0.11
CA LEU A 175 12.54 -6.87 -0.09
C LEU A 175 12.03 -8.26 -0.51
N ARG A 176 12.82 -9.00 -1.29
CA ARG A 176 12.50 -10.40 -1.60
C ARG A 176 12.56 -11.30 -0.36
N ALA A 177 13.58 -11.17 0.47
CA ALA A 177 13.71 -11.95 1.69
C ALA A 177 12.61 -11.64 2.72
N ARG A 178 12.21 -10.36 2.84
CA ARG A 178 11.22 -9.90 3.83
C ARG A 178 9.77 -10.09 3.39
N PHE A 179 9.47 -9.93 2.11
CA PHE A 179 8.10 -9.89 1.60
C PHE A 179 7.80 -10.92 0.51
N GLY A 180 8.79 -11.69 0.06
CA GLY A 180 8.65 -12.64 -1.04
C GLY A 180 8.40 -11.97 -2.41
N ILE A 181 8.71 -10.67 -2.56
CA ILE A 181 8.43 -9.90 -3.78
C ILE A 181 9.71 -9.48 -4.50
N ARG A 182 9.57 -9.17 -5.80
CA ARG A 182 10.58 -8.44 -6.58
C ARG A 182 9.94 -7.14 -7.05
N PRO A 183 10.24 -6.00 -6.39
CA PRO A 183 9.75 -4.71 -6.83
C PRO A 183 10.15 -4.42 -8.27
N ARG A 184 9.21 -3.91 -9.05
CA ARG A 184 9.44 -3.53 -10.44
C ARG A 184 9.75 -2.06 -10.59
N LEU A 185 9.34 -1.26 -9.62
CA LEU A 185 9.56 0.17 -9.60
C LEU A 185 10.69 0.51 -8.62
N PHE A 186 11.45 1.51 -9.01
CA PHE A 186 12.55 2.04 -8.23
C PHE A 186 12.47 3.56 -8.20
N ARG A 187 12.73 4.15 -7.05
CA ARG A 187 12.94 5.60 -6.91
C ARG A 187 14.35 5.84 -6.38
N PRO A 188 15.18 6.60 -7.09
CA PRO A 188 16.48 7.00 -6.55
C PRO A 188 16.29 8.03 -5.42
N PRO A 189 17.06 7.96 -4.33
CA PRO A 189 17.08 8.98 -3.29
C PRO A 189 17.23 10.38 -3.87
N TYR A 190 16.49 11.34 -3.29
CA TYR A 190 16.46 12.75 -3.75
C TYR A 190 15.96 12.95 -5.20
N GLY A 191 15.49 11.90 -5.88
CA GLY A 191 15.14 11.93 -7.30
C GLY A 191 16.36 12.05 -8.22
N VAL A 192 17.58 11.89 -7.69
CA VAL A 192 18.84 12.15 -8.42
C VAL A 192 19.39 10.85 -9.00
N HIS A 193 19.61 10.83 -10.31
CA HIS A 193 20.11 9.69 -11.06
C HIS A 193 21.02 10.12 -12.23
N ASP A 194 21.73 9.15 -12.79
CA ASP A 194 22.54 9.27 -14.02
C ASP A 194 22.38 8.04 -14.91
N ALA A 195 23.10 7.98 -16.03
CA ALA A 195 23.06 6.82 -16.93
C ALA A 195 23.52 5.53 -16.25
N THR A 196 24.45 5.62 -15.31
CA THR A 196 24.94 4.50 -14.51
C THR A 196 23.84 3.96 -13.59
N THR A 197 23.06 4.86 -12.98
CA THR A 197 21.89 4.51 -12.16
C THR A 197 20.87 3.72 -12.98
N LEU A 198 20.55 4.18 -14.19
CA LEU A 198 19.57 3.51 -15.05
C LEU A 198 20.04 2.11 -15.47
N ARG A 199 21.34 1.96 -15.80
CA ARG A 199 21.93 0.66 -16.09
C ARG A 199 21.87 -0.27 -14.88
N ALA A 200 22.29 0.20 -13.71
CA ALA A 200 22.25 -0.59 -12.48
C ALA A 200 20.82 -1.02 -12.11
N ALA A 201 19.84 -0.12 -12.30
CA ALA A 201 18.43 -0.42 -12.09
C ALA A 201 17.92 -1.52 -13.04
N ALA A 202 18.27 -1.45 -14.34
CA ALA A 202 17.94 -2.48 -15.32
C ALA A 202 18.50 -3.84 -14.91
N ASP A 203 19.78 -3.90 -14.53
CA ASP A 203 20.46 -5.12 -14.12
C ASP A 203 19.90 -5.71 -12.81
N CYS A 204 19.24 -4.90 -11.99
CA CYS A 204 18.51 -5.32 -10.80
C CYS A 204 17.05 -5.71 -11.07
N GLY A 205 16.60 -5.72 -12.33
CA GLY A 205 15.25 -6.12 -12.74
C GLY A 205 14.19 -5.05 -12.54
N VAL A 206 14.58 -3.78 -12.41
CA VAL A 206 13.67 -2.63 -12.38
C VAL A 206 13.13 -2.36 -13.78
N THR A 207 11.82 -2.13 -13.90
CA THR A 207 11.14 -1.86 -15.17
C THR A 207 10.83 -0.39 -15.38
N ALA A 208 10.79 0.41 -14.33
CA ALA A 208 10.68 1.87 -14.40
C ALA A 208 11.33 2.55 -13.20
N VAL A 209 11.95 3.71 -13.46
CA VAL A 209 12.41 4.65 -12.44
C VAL A 209 11.31 5.69 -12.24
N VAL A 210 10.81 5.78 -11.01
CA VAL A 210 9.66 6.62 -10.65
C VAL A 210 10.13 7.85 -9.91
N LEU A 211 9.90 9.01 -10.47
CA LEU A 211 10.05 10.31 -9.82
C LEU A 211 8.66 10.87 -9.51
N TRP A 212 8.56 12.18 -9.34
CA TRP A 212 7.30 12.86 -9.05
C TRP A 212 7.19 14.19 -9.78
N ARG A 213 5.97 14.64 -10.01
CA ARG A 213 5.69 16.00 -10.46
C ARG A 213 5.23 16.90 -9.32
N ALA A 214 4.56 16.34 -8.34
CA ALA A 214 4.11 17.03 -7.13
C ALA A 214 4.71 16.38 -5.88
N ALA A 215 5.05 17.18 -4.89
CA ALA A 215 5.49 16.72 -3.57
C ALA A 215 4.66 17.37 -2.48
N MET A 216 4.35 16.59 -1.42
CA MET A 216 3.71 17.08 -0.22
C MET A 216 4.80 17.48 0.78
N GLU A 217 4.81 18.73 1.19
CA GLU A 217 5.75 19.23 2.18
C GLU A 217 5.35 18.86 3.61
N GLY A 218 6.27 19.02 4.56
CA GLY A 218 6.05 18.71 5.97
C GLY A 218 4.88 19.48 6.60
N ASP A 219 4.63 20.72 6.18
CA ASP A 219 3.51 21.57 6.59
C ASP A 219 2.17 21.20 5.92
N GLY A 220 2.21 20.27 4.97
CA GLY A 220 1.04 19.81 4.19
C GLY A 220 0.74 20.67 2.96
N GLY A 221 1.64 21.55 2.55
CA GLY A 221 1.63 22.23 1.27
C GLY A 221 1.97 21.30 0.12
N LEU A 222 1.61 21.68 -1.11
CA LEU A 222 2.01 20.97 -2.33
C LEU A 222 2.93 21.82 -3.16
N THR A 223 4.09 21.28 -3.52
CA THR A 223 5.04 21.85 -4.48
C THR A 223 4.97 21.09 -5.80
N TYR A 224 5.42 21.73 -6.88
CA TYR A 224 5.29 21.17 -8.23
C TYR A 224 6.60 21.42 -9.03
N ALA A 225 7.19 20.34 -9.51
CA ALA A 225 8.48 20.41 -10.23
C ALA A 225 8.38 21.15 -11.58
N LYS A 226 7.27 20.97 -12.31
CA LYS A 226 7.04 21.57 -13.64
C LYS A 226 5.56 21.82 -13.91
N GLY A 227 5.27 22.86 -14.69
CA GLY A 227 3.93 23.19 -15.18
C GLY A 227 3.05 23.85 -14.12
N PRO A 228 1.72 23.84 -14.29
CA PRO A 228 0.79 24.53 -13.38
C PRO A 228 0.87 24.02 -11.93
N ALA A 229 0.81 24.94 -10.97
CA ALA A 229 0.81 24.65 -9.53
C ALA A 229 -0.55 24.08 -9.07
N ARG A 230 -0.93 22.93 -9.62
CA ARG A 230 -2.15 22.17 -9.28
C ARG A 230 -2.01 20.73 -9.68
N LEU A 231 -2.74 19.83 -9.01
CA LEU A 231 -2.83 18.41 -9.38
C LEU A 231 -3.54 18.24 -10.73
N ARG A 232 -3.07 17.30 -11.52
CA ARG A 232 -3.56 16.96 -12.86
C ARG A 232 -3.61 15.45 -13.03
N PRO A 233 -4.45 14.93 -13.96
CA PRO A 233 -4.44 13.52 -14.33
C PRO A 233 -3.04 12.99 -14.59
N GLY A 234 -2.73 11.83 -14.03
CA GLY A 234 -1.44 11.16 -14.17
C GLY A 234 -0.33 11.62 -13.23
N ASP A 235 -0.56 12.62 -12.38
CA ASP A 235 0.47 13.09 -11.46
C ASP A 235 0.88 12.00 -10.47
N ILE A 236 2.17 11.81 -10.33
CA ILE A 236 2.79 11.06 -9.25
C ILE A 236 3.10 12.06 -8.15
N VAL A 237 2.57 11.80 -6.95
CA VAL A 237 2.75 12.65 -5.78
C VAL A 237 3.67 11.94 -4.80
N SER A 238 4.80 12.55 -4.48
CA SER A 238 5.70 12.09 -3.41
C SER A 238 5.23 12.67 -2.08
N VAL A 239 5.10 11.81 -1.08
CA VAL A 239 4.83 12.17 0.31
C VAL A 239 6.01 11.65 1.13
N PRO A 240 7.00 12.48 1.45
CA PRO A 240 8.15 12.05 2.23
C PRO A 240 7.71 11.61 3.62
N SER A 241 8.45 10.68 4.24
CA SER A 241 8.25 10.28 5.62
C SER A 241 9.35 10.84 6.53
N GLY A 242 9.06 11.00 7.83
CA GLY A 242 10.07 11.33 8.81
C GLY A 242 10.34 12.80 9.07
N GLU A 243 9.41 13.71 8.76
CA GLU A 243 9.51 15.12 9.18
C GLU A 243 9.22 15.27 10.69
N PRO A 244 10.24 15.50 11.54
CA PRO A 244 10.06 15.49 13.00
C PRO A 244 9.16 16.61 13.52
N ALA A 245 9.09 17.73 12.80
CA ALA A 245 8.38 18.95 13.22
C ALA A 245 7.13 19.24 12.38
N GLY A 246 6.76 18.36 11.46
CA GLY A 246 5.64 18.56 10.54
C GLY A 246 4.39 17.80 10.95
N LEU A 247 3.40 17.85 10.05
CA LEU A 247 2.21 17.02 10.14
C LEU A 247 2.57 15.54 9.99
N SER A 248 1.87 14.67 10.72
CA SER A 248 2.00 13.22 10.56
C SER A 248 1.68 12.80 9.13
N LEU A 249 2.19 11.64 8.72
CA LEU A 249 1.92 11.05 7.40
C LEU A 249 0.41 10.96 7.11
N ARG A 250 -0.36 10.61 8.11
CA ARG A 250 -1.82 10.52 8.04
C ARG A 250 -2.47 11.88 7.79
N GLU A 251 -2.02 12.94 8.48
CA GLU A 251 -2.56 14.29 8.30
C GLU A 251 -2.20 14.86 6.93
N ARG A 252 -0.96 14.66 6.48
CA ARG A 252 -0.54 15.03 5.13
C ARG A 252 -1.35 14.28 4.06
N THR A 253 -1.56 12.96 4.27
CA THR A 253 -2.41 12.16 3.37
C THR A 253 -3.85 12.69 3.35
N THR A 254 -4.44 13.01 4.50
CA THR A 254 -5.79 13.61 4.55
C THR A 254 -5.87 14.92 3.76
N ARG A 255 -4.90 15.82 3.93
CA ARG A 255 -4.86 17.09 3.17
C ARG A 255 -4.74 16.84 1.67
N LEU A 256 -3.88 15.91 1.28
CA LEU A 256 -3.71 15.50 -0.12
C LEU A 256 -5.00 14.94 -0.72
N LEU A 257 -5.70 14.05 0.01
CA LEU A 257 -6.96 13.49 -0.44
C LEU A 257 -8.05 14.55 -0.64
N ARG A 258 -8.12 15.55 0.24
CA ARG A 258 -9.03 16.70 0.09
C ARG A 258 -8.71 17.51 -1.19
N GLU A 259 -7.43 17.77 -1.46
CA GLU A 259 -7.05 18.47 -2.69
C GLU A 259 -7.35 17.63 -3.96
N ILE A 260 -7.17 16.31 -3.90
CA ILE A 260 -7.56 15.38 -4.96
C ILE A 260 -9.06 15.47 -5.23
N GLN A 261 -9.90 15.41 -4.19
CA GLN A 261 -11.37 15.55 -4.30
C GLN A 261 -11.77 16.90 -4.89
N LYS A 262 -11.19 18.00 -4.38
CA LYS A 262 -11.43 19.35 -4.88
C LYS A 262 -11.15 19.49 -6.38
N ARG A 263 -10.22 18.70 -6.92
CA ARG A 263 -9.90 18.66 -8.36
C ARG A 263 -10.77 17.68 -9.15
N GLY A 264 -11.68 16.96 -8.50
CA GLY A 264 -12.46 15.89 -9.10
C GLY A 264 -11.58 14.76 -9.63
N LEU A 265 -10.47 14.50 -8.95
CA LEU A 265 -9.55 13.39 -9.23
C LEU A 265 -9.79 12.27 -8.23
N THR A 266 -9.24 11.11 -8.51
CA THR A 266 -9.20 9.97 -7.58
C THR A 266 -7.80 9.38 -7.51
N VAL A 267 -7.60 8.42 -6.62
CA VAL A 267 -6.32 7.73 -6.44
C VAL A 267 -6.31 6.45 -7.27
N GLY A 268 -5.34 6.31 -8.16
CA GLY A 268 -5.09 5.11 -8.95
C GLY A 268 -3.92 4.29 -8.40
N ARG A 269 -3.84 3.02 -8.80
CA ARG A 269 -2.71 2.16 -8.50
C ARG A 269 -1.61 2.39 -9.54
N LEU A 270 -0.46 2.90 -9.11
CA LEU A 270 0.64 3.25 -10.02
C LEU A 270 1.13 2.05 -10.83
N GLU A 271 1.22 0.88 -10.21
CA GLU A 271 1.70 -0.36 -10.80
C GLU A 271 0.83 -0.89 -11.95
N ASP A 272 -0.39 -0.38 -12.08
CA ASP A 272 -1.28 -0.73 -13.18
C ASP A 272 -0.98 0.09 -14.45
N TYR A 273 -0.30 1.21 -14.30
CA TYR A 273 0.01 2.16 -15.38
C TYR A 273 1.47 2.10 -15.85
N VAL A 274 2.38 1.61 -14.97
CA VAL A 274 3.84 1.65 -15.21
C VAL A 274 4.44 0.24 -15.23
#